data_7387c5c1a94ecc20f8b2f1eba1540279
#
_entry.id   7387c5c1a94ecc20f8b2f1eba1540279
#
_cell.length_a   1.000
_cell.length_b   1.000
_cell.length_c   1.000
_cell.angle_alpha   90.00
_cell.angle_beta   90.00
_cell.angle_gamma   90.00
#
_symmetry.space_group_name_H-M   'P 1'
#
loop_
_entity.id
_entity.type
_entity.pdbx_description
1 polymer ?
#
loop_
_entity_poly.entity_id
_entity_poly.type
_entity_poly.pdbx_seq_one_letter_code
_entity_poly.pdbx_strand_id
1 'polypeptide(L)' 'SQYPPGTRLQLLRMNDPYCPVPSGTRGTVQCVDDLGQLQMRWDNGRGLALIPGEDDFRKLTAAELAAEQHSTLGELRL' A
#
# COMPACT_ATOMS: atom_id res chain seq x y z
N SER A 1 10.01 12.92 -4.13
CA SER A 1 9.86 11.71 -3.33
C SER A 1 9.57 10.52 -4.21
N GLN A 2 10.11 9.36 -3.85
CA GLN A 2 9.85 8.11 -4.56
C GLN A 2 8.42 7.62 -4.33
N TYR A 3 7.79 8.08 -3.25
CA TYR A 3 6.47 7.62 -2.84
C TYR A 3 5.58 8.81 -2.57
N PRO A 4 5.17 9.54 -3.62
CA PRO A 4 4.27 10.67 -3.42
C PRO A 4 2.89 10.19 -2.92
N PRO A 5 2.13 11.07 -2.27
CA PRO A 5 0.77 10.72 -1.87
C PRO A 5 -0.04 10.16 -3.04
N GLY A 6 -0.78 9.10 -2.77
CA GLY A 6 -1.56 8.42 -3.81
C GLY A 6 -0.85 7.23 -4.43
N THR A 7 0.44 7.02 -4.14
CA THR A 7 1.17 5.86 -4.65
C THR A 7 0.54 4.58 -4.11
N ARG A 8 0.27 3.61 -4.99
CA ARG A 8 -0.25 2.30 -4.60
C ARG A 8 0.89 1.33 -4.39
N LEU A 9 0.87 0.65 -3.25
CA LEU A 9 1.88 -0.33 -2.86
C LEU A 9 1.23 -1.65 -2.50
N GLN A 10 2.02 -2.72 -2.60
CA GLN A 10 1.65 -4.03 -2.07
C GLN A 10 2.66 -4.44 -1.02
N LEU A 11 2.18 -4.87 0.14
CA LEU A 11 3.03 -5.37 1.20
C LEU A 11 3.51 -6.77 0.87
N LEU A 12 4.82 -7.00 0.96
CA LEU A 12 5.41 -8.32 0.79
C LEU A 12 5.63 -8.97 2.15
N ARG A 13 6.20 -8.23 3.09
CA ARG A 13 6.44 -8.72 4.46
C ARG A 13 6.62 -7.53 5.38
N MET A 14 6.00 -7.58 6.55
CA MET A 14 6.11 -6.53 7.56
C MET A 14 6.85 -7.06 8.78
N ASN A 15 7.80 -6.29 9.28
CA ASN A 15 8.59 -6.64 10.45
C ASN A 15 7.91 -6.12 11.73
N ASP A 16 6.73 -6.63 12.00
CA ASP A 16 5.96 -6.30 13.20
C ASP A 16 5.66 -7.60 13.94
N PRO A 17 6.20 -7.79 15.14
CA PRO A 17 6.01 -9.04 15.89
C PRO A 17 4.63 -9.19 16.51
N TYR A 18 3.83 -8.15 16.56
CA TYR A 18 2.56 -8.16 17.30
C TYR A 18 1.35 -8.27 16.41
N CYS A 19 1.17 -7.33 15.50
CA CYS A 19 -0.05 -7.26 14.70
C CYS A 19 0.26 -6.74 13.29
N PRO A 20 1.02 -7.50 12.49
CA PRO A 20 1.38 -7.05 11.16
C PRO A 20 0.18 -6.98 10.22
N VAL A 21 0.29 -6.11 9.23
CA VAL A 21 -0.64 -6.15 8.10
C VAL A 21 -0.33 -7.43 7.32
N PRO A 22 -1.35 -8.19 6.88
CA PRO A 22 -1.09 -9.44 6.14
C PRO A 22 -0.33 -9.20 4.85
N SER A 23 0.60 -10.10 4.54
CA SER A 23 1.34 -10.08 3.27
C SER A 23 0.37 -10.13 2.09
N GLY A 24 0.67 -9.37 1.05
CA GLY A 24 -0.20 -9.26 -0.12
C GLY A 24 -1.22 -8.13 -0.04
N THR A 25 -1.42 -7.54 1.13
CA THR A 25 -2.35 -6.42 1.28
C THR A 25 -1.84 -5.23 0.47
N ARG A 26 -2.74 -4.57 -0.25
CA ARG A 26 -2.45 -3.35 -0.99
C ARG A 26 -2.88 -2.14 -0.18
N GLY A 27 -2.22 -1.01 -0.43
CA GLY A 27 -2.54 0.22 0.26
C GLY A 27 -2.08 1.43 -0.52
N THR A 28 -2.47 2.60 -0.02
CA THR A 28 -2.16 3.88 -0.63
C THR A 28 -1.29 4.71 0.31
N VAL A 29 -0.21 5.27 -0.21
CA VAL A 29 0.63 6.19 0.56
C VAL A 29 -0.13 7.49 0.78
N GLN A 30 -0.21 7.92 2.03
CA GLN A 30 -0.80 9.21 2.38
C GLN A 30 0.25 10.31 2.40
N CYS A 31 1.40 10.01 3.00
CA CYS A 31 2.54 10.93 3.03
C CYS A 31 3.77 10.19 3.56
N VAL A 32 4.93 10.82 3.44
CA VAL A 32 6.17 10.36 4.06
C VAL A 32 6.48 11.32 5.19
N ASP A 33 6.69 10.81 6.40
CA ASP A 33 6.96 11.65 7.56
C ASP A 33 8.45 12.03 7.66
N ASP A 34 8.78 12.81 8.68
CA ASP A 34 10.15 13.32 8.86
C ASP A 34 11.16 12.22 9.16
N LEU A 35 10.69 11.07 9.60
CA LEU A 35 11.54 9.91 9.87
C LEU A 35 11.69 9.01 8.65
N GLY A 36 11.07 9.35 7.54
CA GLY A 36 11.12 8.55 6.32
C GLY A 36 10.14 7.39 6.31
N GLN A 37 9.22 7.33 7.25
CA GLN A 37 8.20 6.29 7.29
C GLN A 37 7.05 6.66 6.37
N LEU A 38 6.49 5.65 5.68
CA LEU A 38 5.35 5.84 4.79
C LEU A 38 4.07 5.71 5.59
N GLN A 39 3.34 6.81 5.74
CA GLN A 39 2.03 6.78 6.36
C GLN A 39 1.05 6.19 5.36
N MET A 40 0.41 5.09 5.73
CA MET A 40 -0.37 4.28 4.81
C MET A 40 -1.87 4.29 5.15
N ARG A 41 -2.66 4.14 4.10
CA ARG A 41 -4.06 3.71 4.22
C ARG A 41 -4.15 2.35 3.52
N TRP A 42 -4.21 1.29 4.31
CA TRP A 42 -4.33 -0.08 3.77
C TRP A 42 -5.77 -0.36 3.36
N ASP A 43 -5.92 -1.15 2.30
CA ASP A 43 -7.25 -1.45 1.76
C ASP A 43 -8.13 -2.22 2.75
N ASN A 44 -7.51 -2.87 3.74
CA ASN A 44 -8.23 -3.57 4.81
C ASN A 44 -8.62 -2.65 5.97
N GLY A 45 -8.43 -1.34 5.84
CA GLY A 45 -8.78 -0.36 6.88
C GLY A 45 -7.68 -0.09 7.89
N ARG A 46 -6.57 -0.81 7.84
CA ARG A 46 -5.44 -0.60 8.75
C ARG A 46 -4.67 0.66 8.37
N GLY A 47 -4.00 1.26 9.34
CA GLY A 47 -3.23 2.48 9.13
C GLY A 47 -1.77 2.37 9.54
N LEU A 48 -1.26 1.15 9.75
CA LEU A 48 0.10 0.94 10.22
C LEU A 48 1.12 1.42 9.18
N ALA A 49 2.09 2.23 9.61
CA ALA A 49 3.09 2.81 8.71
C ALA A 49 4.08 1.76 8.23
N LEU A 50 4.65 1.98 7.03
CA LEU A 50 5.75 1.18 6.49
C LEU A 50 7.07 1.85 6.83
N ILE A 51 8.04 1.03 7.20
CA ILE A 51 9.38 1.49 7.55
C ILE A 51 10.34 0.95 6.47
N PRO A 52 10.78 1.81 5.52
CA PRO A 52 11.76 1.38 4.51
C PRO A 52 13.01 0.82 5.17
N GLY A 53 13.49 -0.30 4.65
CA GLY A 53 14.63 -1.00 5.24
C GLY A 53 14.26 -2.08 6.24
N GLU A 54 13.10 -2.00 6.87
CA GLU A 54 12.62 -3.03 7.78
C GLU A 54 11.46 -3.83 7.19
N ASP A 55 10.57 -3.15 6.47
CA ASP A 55 9.41 -3.79 5.83
C ASP A 55 9.67 -3.94 4.34
N ASP A 56 9.20 -5.04 3.77
CA ASP A 56 9.36 -5.32 2.34
C ASP A 56 8.05 -5.02 1.61
N PHE A 57 8.12 -4.17 0.60
CA PHE A 57 6.95 -3.76 -0.17
C PHE A 57 7.39 -3.36 -1.57
N ARG A 58 6.42 -3.23 -2.48
CA ARG A 58 6.69 -2.81 -3.86
C ARG A 58 5.57 -1.93 -4.38
N LYS A 59 5.89 -1.08 -5.33
CA LYS A 59 4.87 -0.32 -6.06
C LYS A 59 4.09 -1.25 -6.97
N LEU A 60 2.82 -0.97 -7.14
CA LEU A 60 2.02 -1.69 -8.14
C LEU A 60 2.49 -1.33 -9.53
N THR A 61 2.44 -2.30 -10.43
CA THR A 61 2.75 -2.08 -11.84
C THR A 61 1.60 -1.32 -12.53
N ALA A 62 1.88 -0.77 -13.71
CA ALA A 62 0.85 -0.12 -14.50
C ALA A 62 -0.32 -1.09 -14.83
N ALA A 63 0.01 -2.35 -15.10
CA ALA A 63 -1.00 -3.37 -15.38
C ALA A 63 -1.88 -3.63 -14.15
N GLU A 64 -1.27 -3.69 -12.98
CA GLU A 64 -2.03 -3.88 -11.73
C GLU A 64 -2.94 -2.71 -11.43
N LEU A 65 -2.45 -1.48 -11.64
CA LEU A 65 -3.27 -0.28 -11.46
C LEU A 65 -4.45 -0.26 -12.43
N ALA A 66 -4.20 -0.61 -13.69
CA ALA A 66 -5.28 -0.69 -14.69
C ALA A 66 -6.30 -1.76 -14.31
N ALA A 67 -5.86 -2.90 -13.80
CA ALA A 67 -6.76 -3.97 -13.38
C ALA A 67 -7.64 -3.53 -12.20
N GLU A 68 -7.09 -2.77 -11.25
CA GLU A 68 -7.88 -2.24 -10.15
C GLU A 68 -9.01 -1.33 -10.65
N GLN A 69 -8.68 -0.42 -11.57
CA GLN A 69 -9.68 0.49 -12.14
C GLN A 69 -10.74 -0.25 -12.95
N HIS A 70 -10.31 -1.24 -13.71
CA HIS A 70 -11.23 -2.04 -14.52
C HIS A 70 -12.21 -2.83 -13.64
N SER A 71 -11.72 -3.42 -12.56
CA SER A 71 -12.56 -4.11 -11.58
C SER A 71 -13.62 -3.18 -10.99
N THR A 72 -13.21 -1.97 -10.61
CA THR A 72 -14.12 -0.97 -10.06
C THR A 72 -15.22 -0.61 -11.05
N LEU A 73 -14.83 -0.40 -12.32
CA LEU A 73 -15.81 -0.09 -13.38
C LEU A 73 -16.77 -1.26 -13.59
N GLY A 74 -16.27 -2.49 -13.53
CA GLY A 74 -17.09 -3.68 -13.63
C GLY A 74 -18.14 -3.76 -12.54
N GLU A 75 -17.78 -3.43 -11.33
CA GLU A 75 -18.70 -3.41 -10.19
C GLU A 75 -19.80 -2.36 -10.38
N LEU A 76 -19.44 -1.19 -10.89
CA LEU A 76 -20.41 -0.13 -11.11
C LEU A 76 -21.45 -0.46 -12.18
N ARG A 77 -21.18 -1.44 -13.02
CA ARG A 77 -22.09 -1.85 -14.09
C ARG A 77 -23.16 -2.80 -13.62
N LEU A 78 -23.05 -3.30 -12.46
CA LEU A 78 -24.02 -4.17 -11.84
C LEU A 78 -25.20 -3.38 -11.29
#